data_5a55ef791fcfcf934f2c11072cc0520f
#
_entry.id   5a55ef791fcfcf934f2c11072cc0520f
#
_cell.length_a   1.000
_cell.length_b   1.000
_cell.length_c   1.000
_cell.angle_alpha   90.00
_cell.angle_beta   90.00
_cell.angle_gamma   90.00
#
_symmetry.space_group_name_H-M   'P 1'
#
loop_
_entity.id
_entity.type
_entity.pdbx_description
1 polymer ?
#
loop_
_entity_poly.entity_id
_entity_poly.type
_entity_poly.pdbx_seq_one_letter_code
_entity_poly.pdbx_strand_id
1 'polypeptide(L)'
;MSERIKPTISGSAETMLQSFYVRAQYSKSKHNKFYDAKAVELVDKIDYDFSTAARDSTMGKGVIARTVVFDELVKNFIEKNPDCTVVNIACGLDTRFYRMDNGKITWYNLDLPETIAIRNQIFEESGRVSTIGISALDPAWSKEVKVRGKMLFIIEGLSMYLTAEENGKILKIIKDNFDNACILMECLAKAWVKKEGIEKSIQQTGSKFVFGADHFEDLGNMTTGYHKIKDDNILRGMELFSSAYRLLALLPIAKKVTQKILVFEKDEQSL
;
A
#
# COMPACT_ATOMS: atom_id res chain seq x y z
N MET A 1 -7.76 3.29 32.39
CA MET A 1 -7.89 2.70 31.05
C MET A 1 -8.04 3.88 30.11
N SER A 2 -7.17 4.04 29.11
CA SER A 2 -7.37 5.06 28.08
C SER A 2 -8.65 4.76 27.32
N GLU A 3 -9.42 5.79 27.01
CA GLU A 3 -10.62 5.69 26.20
C GLU A 3 -10.26 5.09 24.84
N ARG A 4 -11.00 4.06 24.38
CA ARG A 4 -10.73 3.46 23.07
C ARG A 4 -11.25 4.39 21.97
N ILE A 5 -10.49 4.47 20.89
CA ILE A 5 -10.83 5.29 19.72
C ILE A 5 -11.89 4.54 18.92
N LYS A 6 -13.06 5.17 18.75
CA LYS A 6 -14.13 4.64 17.91
C LYS A 6 -14.09 5.30 16.53
N PRO A 7 -13.52 4.65 15.50
CA PRO A 7 -13.42 5.25 14.18
C PRO A 7 -14.80 5.36 13.54
N THR A 8 -15.14 6.55 13.05
CA THR A 8 -16.35 6.78 12.27
C THR A 8 -15.97 6.79 10.80
N ILE A 9 -15.94 5.62 10.20
CA ILE A 9 -15.59 5.41 8.78
C ILE A 9 -16.59 4.46 8.12
N SER A 10 -16.71 4.57 6.81
CA SER A 10 -17.55 3.70 5.98
C SER A 10 -16.91 3.46 4.62
N GLY A 11 -17.41 2.48 3.89
CA GLY A 11 -16.95 2.19 2.55
C GLY A 11 -15.54 1.57 2.52
N SER A 12 -14.77 1.87 1.47
CA SER A 12 -13.41 1.31 1.26
C SER A 12 -12.43 1.66 2.39
N ALA A 13 -12.65 2.76 3.12
CA ALA A 13 -11.81 3.13 4.26
C ALA A 13 -11.86 2.11 5.41
N GLU A 14 -12.95 1.32 5.55
CA GLU A 14 -13.00 0.25 6.54
C GLU A 14 -11.96 -0.85 6.29
N THR A 15 -11.55 -1.05 5.05
CA THR A 15 -10.54 -2.06 4.70
C THR A 15 -9.18 -1.79 5.34
N MET A 16 -8.87 -0.52 5.65
CA MET A 16 -7.64 -0.17 6.35
C MET A 16 -7.58 -0.75 7.77
N LEU A 17 -8.72 -0.75 8.49
CA LEU A 17 -8.83 -1.35 9.83
C LEU A 17 -8.65 -2.85 9.78
N GLN A 18 -9.25 -3.52 8.80
CA GLN A 18 -9.12 -4.96 8.63
C GLN A 18 -7.67 -5.35 8.35
N SER A 19 -6.99 -4.65 7.44
CA SER A 19 -5.58 -4.88 7.13
C SER A 19 -4.68 -4.63 8.33
N PHE A 20 -4.94 -3.58 9.11
CA PHE A 20 -4.22 -3.27 10.33
C PHE A 20 -4.37 -4.37 11.39
N TYR A 21 -5.61 -4.81 11.64
CA TYR A 21 -5.91 -5.91 12.55
C TYR A 21 -5.21 -7.21 12.14
N VAL A 22 -5.27 -7.57 10.86
CA VAL A 22 -4.62 -8.78 10.34
C VAL A 22 -3.11 -8.77 10.59
N ARG A 23 -2.43 -7.65 10.36
CA ARG A 23 -0.98 -7.53 10.66
C ARG A 23 -0.70 -7.71 12.15
N ALA A 24 -1.51 -7.10 13.02
CA ALA A 24 -1.37 -7.24 14.47
C ALA A 24 -1.59 -8.69 14.90
N GLN A 25 -2.65 -9.36 14.45
CA GLN A 25 -2.98 -10.73 14.84
C GLN A 25 -1.95 -11.74 14.32
N TYR A 26 -1.49 -11.59 13.08
CA TYR A 26 -0.43 -12.45 12.56
C TYR A 26 0.86 -12.29 13.38
N SER A 27 1.20 -11.07 13.74
CA SER A 27 2.39 -10.77 14.57
C SER A 27 2.32 -11.37 15.97
N LYS A 28 1.10 -11.47 16.54
CA LYS A 28 0.85 -12.14 17.84
C LYS A 28 0.85 -13.68 17.73
N SER A 29 0.85 -14.25 16.53
CA SER A 29 0.78 -15.71 16.35
C SER A 29 2.12 -16.40 16.68
N LYS A 30 2.05 -17.68 17.12
CA LYS A 30 3.25 -18.49 17.49
C LYS A 30 4.17 -18.81 16.29
N HIS A 31 3.67 -18.71 15.06
CA HIS A 31 4.38 -19.08 13.84
C HIS A 31 4.61 -17.88 12.91
N ASN A 32 4.66 -16.67 13.49
CA ASN A 32 4.91 -15.48 12.73
C ASN A 32 6.31 -15.50 12.09
N LYS A 33 6.36 -15.12 10.82
CA LYS A 33 7.60 -14.84 10.06
C LYS A 33 7.66 -13.38 9.63
N PHE A 34 6.72 -12.57 10.12
CA PHE A 34 6.59 -11.14 9.93
C PHE A 34 6.10 -10.55 11.23
N TYR A 35 6.67 -9.43 11.66
CA TYR A 35 6.32 -8.78 12.92
C TYR A 35 6.13 -7.29 12.75
N ASP A 36 4.91 -6.83 13.02
CA ASP A 36 4.50 -5.42 13.01
C ASP A 36 4.30 -4.94 14.45
N ALA A 37 5.40 -4.52 15.11
CA ALA A 37 5.38 -4.09 16.50
C ALA A 37 4.38 -2.96 16.75
N LYS A 38 4.29 -1.99 15.80
CA LYS A 38 3.41 -0.83 15.95
C LYS A 38 1.94 -1.20 15.83
N ALA A 39 1.59 -2.12 14.95
CA ALA A 39 0.23 -2.64 14.86
C ALA A 39 -0.15 -3.43 16.13
N VAL A 40 0.74 -4.23 16.67
CA VAL A 40 0.52 -4.96 17.94
C VAL A 40 0.29 -4.01 19.11
N GLU A 41 1.08 -2.93 19.21
CA GLU A 41 0.96 -1.89 20.25
C GLU A 41 -0.39 -1.16 20.20
N LEU A 42 -0.88 -0.88 18.99
CA LEU A 42 -1.98 0.07 18.81
C LEU A 42 -3.34 -0.59 18.55
N VAL A 43 -3.41 -1.86 18.13
CA VAL A 43 -4.67 -2.50 17.74
C VAL A 43 -5.70 -2.50 18.86
N ASP A 44 -5.28 -2.64 20.11
CA ASP A 44 -6.17 -2.68 21.27
C ASP A 44 -6.70 -1.29 21.68
N LYS A 45 -6.15 -0.21 21.11
CA LYS A 45 -6.67 1.16 21.27
C LYS A 45 -7.90 1.45 20.40
N ILE A 46 -8.22 0.57 19.43
CA ILE A 46 -9.31 0.77 18.48
C ILE A 46 -10.55 0.00 18.93
N ASP A 47 -11.68 0.71 19.08
CA ASP A 47 -12.99 0.13 19.35
C ASP A 47 -13.72 -0.12 18.04
N TYR A 48 -13.50 -1.30 17.44
CA TYR A 48 -14.09 -1.71 16.18
C TYR A 48 -14.36 -3.22 16.19
N ASP A 49 -15.44 -3.66 15.52
CA ASP A 49 -15.74 -5.09 15.36
C ASP A 49 -14.90 -5.72 14.24
N PHE A 50 -13.79 -6.35 14.64
CA PHE A 50 -12.90 -7.07 13.72
C PHE A 50 -13.35 -8.49 13.37
N SER A 51 -14.57 -8.91 13.73
CA SER A 51 -15.04 -10.28 13.53
C SER A 51 -14.99 -10.75 12.07
N THR A 52 -15.25 -9.86 11.11
CA THR A 52 -15.15 -10.14 9.67
C THR A 52 -13.72 -10.44 9.27
N ALA A 53 -12.76 -9.60 9.65
CA ALA A 53 -11.33 -9.82 9.36
C ALA A 53 -10.79 -11.09 10.03
N ALA A 54 -11.26 -11.39 11.24
CA ALA A 54 -10.86 -12.59 11.97
C ALA A 54 -11.30 -13.89 11.31
N ARG A 55 -12.42 -13.89 10.58
CA ARG A 55 -12.99 -15.07 9.90
C ARG A 55 -12.42 -15.28 8.50
N ASP A 56 -11.91 -14.26 7.83
CA ASP A 56 -11.39 -14.36 6.46
C ASP A 56 -9.88 -14.66 6.45
N SER A 57 -9.55 -15.93 6.64
CA SER A 57 -8.15 -16.38 6.62
C SER A 57 -7.47 -16.19 5.26
N THR A 58 -8.22 -16.18 4.14
CA THR A 58 -7.68 -16.01 2.79
C THR A 58 -7.27 -14.55 2.56
N MET A 59 -8.15 -13.62 2.90
CA MET A 59 -7.82 -12.19 2.90
C MET A 59 -6.62 -11.92 3.81
N GLY A 60 -6.63 -12.50 5.01
CA GLY A 60 -5.53 -12.31 5.97
C GLY A 60 -4.17 -12.73 5.41
N LYS A 61 -4.09 -13.90 4.75
CA LYS A 61 -2.86 -14.35 4.09
C LYS A 61 -2.44 -13.41 2.96
N GLY A 62 -3.38 -12.92 2.16
CA GLY A 62 -3.13 -11.96 1.08
C GLY A 62 -2.54 -10.64 1.61
N VAL A 63 -3.12 -10.08 2.67
CA VAL A 63 -2.61 -8.86 3.33
C VAL A 63 -1.17 -9.03 3.82
N ILE A 64 -0.86 -10.13 4.52
CA ILE A 64 0.50 -10.38 5.02
C ILE A 64 1.48 -10.60 3.86
N ALA A 65 1.11 -11.40 2.87
CA ALA A 65 1.95 -11.66 1.70
C ALA A 65 2.29 -10.36 0.96
N ARG A 66 1.29 -9.51 0.73
CA ARG A 66 1.46 -8.19 0.14
C ARG A 66 2.39 -7.31 0.97
N THR A 67 2.12 -7.20 2.26
CA THR A 67 2.92 -6.38 3.18
C THR A 67 4.39 -6.77 3.12
N VAL A 68 4.72 -8.06 3.17
CA VAL A 68 6.12 -8.54 3.16
C VAL A 68 6.81 -8.22 1.84
N VAL A 69 6.12 -8.36 0.71
CA VAL A 69 6.70 -8.03 -0.60
C VAL A 69 6.96 -6.53 -0.74
N PHE A 70 6.01 -5.69 -0.31
CA PHE A 70 6.22 -4.24 -0.27
C PHE A 70 7.35 -3.86 0.69
N ASP A 71 7.40 -4.44 1.88
CA ASP A 71 8.45 -4.17 2.87
C ASP A 71 9.84 -4.47 2.30
N GLU A 72 9.99 -5.58 1.58
CA GLU A 72 11.26 -5.92 0.94
C GLU A 72 11.64 -4.91 -0.17
N LEU A 73 10.67 -4.53 -1.03
CA LEU A 73 10.94 -3.54 -2.08
C LEU A 73 11.32 -2.18 -1.51
N VAL A 74 10.58 -1.71 -0.50
CA VAL A 74 10.85 -0.44 0.21
C VAL A 74 12.22 -0.49 0.89
N LYS A 75 12.52 -1.57 1.60
CA LYS A 75 13.80 -1.77 2.27
C LYS A 75 14.96 -1.71 1.27
N ASN A 76 14.86 -2.44 0.16
CA ASN A 76 15.87 -2.44 -0.89
C ASN A 76 16.09 -1.04 -1.51
N PHE A 77 15.02 -0.25 -1.63
CA PHE A 77 15.12 1.13 -2.10
C PHE A 77 15.84 2.02 -1.07
N ILE A 78 15.47 1.94 0.21
CA ILE A 78 16.06 2.72 1.29
C ILE A 78 17.55 2.37 1.50
N GLU A 79 17.91 1.09 1.41
CA GLU A 79 19.32 0.67 1.50
C GLU A 79 20.20 1.29 0.42
N LYS A 80 19.67 1.48 -0.79
CA LYS A 80 20.36 2.16 -1.89
C LYS A 80 20.31 3.69 -1.78
N ASN A 81 19.30 4.23 -1.11
CA ASN A 81 19.02 5.66 -1.00
C ASN A 81 18.70 6.02 0.46
N PRO A 82 19.69 6.01 1.37
CA PRO A 82 19.46 6.04 2.81
C PRO A 82 18.86 7.36 3.35
N ASP A 83 18.89 8.43 2.59
CA ASP A 83 18.34 9.76 2.92
C ASP A 83 17.12 10.11 2.05
N CYS A 84 16.47 9.12 1.45
CA CYS A 84 15.34 9.30 0.55
C CYS A 84 14.11 9.90 1.24
N THR A 85 13.22 10.44 0.40
CA THR A 85 11.86 10.84 0.79
C THR A 85 10.86 9.79 0.29
N VAL A 86 10.00 9.32 1.18
CA VAL A 86 8.92 8.38 0.86
C VAL A 86 7.58 9.07 1.00
N VAL A 87 6.71 8.90 0.00
CA VAL A 87 5.30 9.32 0.05
C VAL A 87 4.44 8.06 -0.07
N ASN A 88 3.74 7.73 1.01
CA ASN A 88 2.81 6.61 1.09
C ASN A 88 1.40 7.12 0.76
N ILE A 89 0.94 6.87 -0.46
CA ILE A 89 -0.33 7.37 -0.99
C ILE A 89 -1.47 6.43 -0.62
N ALA A 90 -2.57 6.97 -0.11
CA ALA A 90 -3.68 6.25 0.50
C ALA A 90 -3.19 5.34 1.64
N CYS A 91 -2.43 5.94 2.55
CA CYS A 91 -1.67 5.24 3.58
C CYS A 91 -2.54 4.49 4.60
N GLY A 92 -3.78 4.87 4.79
CA GLY A 92 -4.66 4.31 5.82
C GLY A 92 -3.97 4.21 7.18
N LEU A 93 -3.97 3.02 7.75
CA LEU A 93 -3.27 2.69 9.00
C LEU A 93 -1.98 1.89 8.75
N ASP A 94 -1.26 2.17 7.66
CA ASP A 94 0.04 1.55 7.40
C ASP A 94 1.07 1.98 8.46
N THR A 95 1.84 1.01 8.92
CA THR A 95 2.86 1.12 9.96
C THR A 95 4.27 0.95 9.39
N ARG A 96 4.40 0.97 8.06
CA ARG A 96 5.68 0.65 7.39
C ARG A 96 6.81 1.56 7.80
N PHE A 97 6.56 2.86 8.00
CA PHE A 97 7.57 3.77 8.51
C PHE A 97 8.32 3.20 9.71
N TYR A 98 7.60 2.67 10.69
CA TYR A 98 8.20 2.16 11.95
C TYR A 98 9.07 0.91 11.76
N ARG A 99 8.89 0.18 10.64
CA ARG A 99 9.72 -0.97 10.28
C ARG A 99 10.89 -0.59 9.38
N MET A 100 10.79 0.53 8.67
CA MET A 100 11.74 0.95 7.63
C MET A 100 12.66 2.10 8.06
N ASP A 101 12.35 2.77 9.17
CA ASP A 101 13.09 3.95 9.60
C ASP A 101 14.55 3.62 9.93
N ASN A 102 15.46 4.22 9.17
CA ASN A 102 16.91 4.11 9.32
C ASN A 102 17.52 5.33 10.05
N GLY A 103 16.69 6.23 10.60
CA GLY A 103 17.12 7.46 11.24
C GLY A 103 17.43 8.62 10.29
N LYS A 104 17.30 8.45 8.96
CA LYS A 104 17.64 9.47 7.96
C LYS A 104 16.53 9.76 6.96
N ILE A 105 15.66 8.78 6.64
CA ILE A 105 14.55 8.94 5.70
C ILE A 105 13.55 9.99 6.19
N THR A 106 12.88 10.64 5.25
CA THR A 106 11.69 11.45 5.50
C THR A 106 10.48 10.73 4.93
N TRP A 107 9.36 10.70 5.68
CA TRP A 107 8.18 9.92 5.32
C TRP A 107 6.92 10.77 5.40
N TYR A 108 6.10 10.73 4.34
CA TYR A 108 4.80 11.39 4.28
C TYR A 108 3.71 10.33 4.11
N ASN A 109 2.73 10.35 5.00
CA ASN A 109 1.51 9.57 4.94
C ASN A 109 0.40 10.44 4.36
N LEU A 110 0.05 10.20 3.09
CA LEU A 110 -0.99 10.92 2.35
C LEU A 110 -2.27 10.12 2.29
N ASP A 111 -3.38 10.70 2.70
CA ASP A 111 -4.71 10.10 2.57
C ASP A 111 -5.79 11.19 2.62
N LEU A 112 -7.05 10.80 2.48
CA LEU A 112 -8.19 11.70 2.65
C LEU A 112 -8.20 12.33 4.05
N PRO A 113 -8.70 13.56 4.20
CA PRO A 113 -8.70 14.27 5.49
C PRO A 113 -9.33 13.47 6.64
N GLU A 114 -10.42 12.75 6.37
CA GLU A 114 -11.10 11.90 7.36
C GLU A 114 -10.26 10.70 7.79
N THR A 115 -9.52 10.09 6.88
CA THR A 115 -8.59 8.98 7.18
C THR A 115 -7.42 9.49 8.03
N ILE A 116 -6.85 10.63 7.67
CA ILE A 116 -5.75 11.26 8.42
C ILE A 116 -6.23 11.69 9.82
N ALA A 117 -7.46 12.18 9.95
CA ALA A 117 -8.01 12.52 11.27
C ALA A 117 -8.08 11.29 12.19
N ILE A 118 -8.46 10.12 11.68
CA ILE A 118 -8.46 8.86 12.44
C ILE A 118 -7.02 8.41 12.73
N ARG A 119 -6.13 8.46 11.72
CA ARG A 119 -4.73 8.11 11.89
C ARG A 119 -4.08 8.90 13.01
N ASN A 120 -4.28 10.22 13.05
CA ASN A 120 -3.71 11.12 14.05
C ASN A 120 -4.25 10.89 15.47
N GLN A 121 -5.40 10.23 15.63
CA GLN A 121 -5.89 9.80 16.94
C GLN A 121 -5.18 8.52 17.43
N ILE A 122 -4.72 7.67 16.50
CA ILE A 122 -4.13 6.36 16.81
C ILE A 122 -2.59 6.47 16.92
N PHE A 123 -1.97 7.25 16.01
CA PHE A 123 -0.54 7.40 15.92
C PHE A 123 -0.09 8.79 16.40
N GLU A 124 0.97 8.82 17.19
CA GLU A 124 1.67 10.04 17.59
C GLU A 124 2.85 10.28 16.62
N GLU A 125 2.54 10.70 15.39
CA GLU A 125 3.54 10.87 14.34
C GLU A 125 4.20 12.25 14.43
N SER A 126 5.53 12.28 14.41
CA SER A 126 6.31 13.52 14.49
C SER A 126 7.73 13.32 13.94
N GLY A 127 8.46 14.43 13.78
CA GLY A 127 9.85 14.40 13.34
C GLY A 127 10.00 14.08 11.85
N ARG A 128 10.47 12.86 11.52
CA ARG A 128 10.70 12.44 10.13
C ARG A 128 9.48 11.84 9.45
N VAL A 129 8.40 11.61 10.18
CA VAL A 129 7.12 11.17 9.63
C VAL A 129 6.07 12.26 9.79
N SER A 130 5.33 12.54 8.73
CA SER A 130 4.28 13.57 8.68
C SER A 130 3.05 13.04 7.96
N THR A 131 1.89 13.61 8.25
CA THR A 131 0.61 13.29 7.60
C THR A 131 0.16 14.43 6.69
N ILE A 132 -0.44 14.10 5.55
CA ILE A 132 -1.03 15.03 4.59
C ILE A 132 -2.48 14.61 4.36
N GLY A 133 -3.44 15.41 4.82
CA GLY A 133 -4.88 15.17 4.69
C GLY A 133 -5.43 15.81 3.41
N ILE A 134 -5.03 15.32 2.24
CA ILE A 134 -5.44 15.82 0.93
C ILE A 134 -5.67 14.61 0.02
N SER A 135 -6.69 14.68 -0.86
CA SER A 135 -6.93 13.63 -1.85
C SER A 135 -5.70 13.43 -2.76
N ALA A 136 -5.34 12.17 -3.03
CA ALA A 136 -4.28 11.84 -3.99
C ALA A 136 -4.53 12.43 -5.41
N LEU A 137 -5.79 12.72 -5.72
CA LEU A 137 -6.21 13.33 -6.98
C LEU A 137 -6.07 14.86 -7.01
N ASP A 138 -5.78 15.52 -5.89
CA ASP A 138 -5.57 16.96 -5.80
C ASP A 138 -4.07 17.27 -5.83
N PRO A 139 -3.56 18.00 -6.85
CA PRO A 139 -2.12 18.30 -6.94
C PRO A 139 -1.58 19.15 -5.78
N ALA A 140 -2.44 19.74 -4.95
CA ALA A 140 -2.03 20.56 -3.81
C ALA A 140 -1.13 19.80 -2.82
N TRP A 141 -1.32 18.47 -2.66
CA TRP A 141 -0.50 17.67 -1.76
C TRP A 141 1.00 17.67 -2.11
N SER A 142 1.33 17.83 -3.40
CA SER A 142 2.73 17.84 -3.83
C SER A 142 3.54 19.00 -3.25
N LYS A 143 2.88 20.11 -2.90
CA LYS A 143 3.50 21.29 -2.30
C LYS A 143 3.82 21.10 -0.82
N GLU A 144 3.19 20.15 -0.15
CA GLU A 144 3.42 19.83 1.25
C GLU A 144 4.67 18.94 1.43
N VAL A 145 5.15 18.32 0.34
CA VAL A 145 6.28 17.37 0.38
C VAL A 145 7.60 18.12 0.21
N LYS A 146 8.45 18.08 1.24
CA LYS A 146 9.83 18.58 1.17
C LYS A 146 10.74 17.45 0.70
N VAL A 147 11.24 17.57 -0.51
CA VAL A 147 12.10 16.56 -1.14
C VAL A 147 13.49 16.54 -0.50
N ARG A 148 13.94 15.34 -0.15
CA ARG A 148 15.34 15.03 0.22
C ARG A 148 15.75 13.74 -0.47
N GLY A 149 16.88 13.75 -1.16
CA GLY A 149 17.37 12.59 -1.89
C GLY A 149 16.43 12.10 -2.99
N LYS A 150 16.48 10.81 -3.30
CA LYS A 150 15.56 10.16 -4.22
C LYS A 150 14.16 10.04 -3.62
N MET A 151 13.15 10.03 -4.50
CA MET A 151 11.74 9.91 -4.11
C MET A 151 11.25 8.47 -4.29
N LEU A 152 10.51 7.96 -3.30
CA LEU A 152 9.76 6.73 -3.41
C LEU A 152 8.28 7.00 -3.18
N PHE A 153 7.43 6.61 -4.13
CA PHE A 153 5.99 6.66 -4.01
C PHE A 153 5.44 5.24 -3.85
N ILE A 154 4.63 5.02 -2.81
CA ILE A 154 3.97 3.75 -2.54
C ILE A 154 2.48 3.94 -2.80
N ILE A 155 1.92 3.13 -3.69
CA ILE A 155 0.49 3.07 -4.02
C ILE A 155 0.03 1.65 -3.74
N GLU A 156 -0.34 1.37 -2.49
CA GLU A 156 -0.79 0.06 -2.03
C GLU A 156 -2.29 0.10 -1.68
N GLY A 157 -3.07 -0.84 -2.21
CA GLY A 157 -4.49 -0.98 -1.90
C GLY A 157 -5.38 0.13 -2.46
N LEU A 158 -4.94 0.90 -3.45
CA LEU A 158 -5.67 2.04 -4.01
C LEU A 158 -6.07 1.84 -5.47
N SER A 159 -5.14 1.49 -6.33
CA SER A 159 -5.30 1.60 -7.80
C SER A 159 -6.53 0.88 -8.34
N MET A 160 -6.91 -0.24 -7.74
CA MET A 160 -8.04 -1.06 -8.16
C MET A 160 -9.41 -0.37 -7.98
N TYR A 161 -9.50 0.61 -7.10
CA TYR A 161 -10.72 1.38 -6.83
C TYR A 161 -10.87 2.63 -7.71
N LEU A 162 -9.80 3.04 -8.37
CA LEU A 162 -9.74 4.22 -9.23
C LEU A 162 -9.87 3.82 -10.70
N THR A 163 -10.46 4.69 -11.50
CA THR A 163 -10.46 4.55 -12.97
C THR A 163 -9.04 4.67 -13.54
N ALA A 164 -8.84 4.27 -14.79
CA ALA A 164 -7.57 4.47 -15.50
C ALA A 164 -7.18 5.96 -15.56
N GLU A 165 -8.16 6.84 -15.76
CA GLU A 165 -7.95 8.30 -15.79
C GLU A 165 -7.48 8.83 -14.45
N GLU A 166 -8.11 8.42 -13.34
CA GLU A 166 -7.72 8.82 -11.98
C GLU A 166 -6.33 8.29 -11.60
N ASN A 167 -6.02 7.03 -11.92
CA ASN A 167 -4.68 6.49 -11.75
C ASN A 167 -3.65 7.29 -12.56
N GLY A 168 -3.97 7.62 -13.83
CA GLY A 168 -3.13 8.45 -14.68
C GLY A 168 -2.93 9.86 -14.12
N LYS A 169 -3.97 10.44 -13.48
CA LYS A 169 -3.87 11.75 -12.83
C LYS A 169 -2.88 11.74 -11.66
N ILE A 170 -2.89 10.70 -10.81
CA ILE A 170 -1.91 10.55 -9.72
C ILE A 170 -0.50 10.47 -10.29
N LEU A 171 -0.26 9.60 -11.28
CA LEU A 171 1.04 9.44 -11.92
C LEU A 171 1.52 10.74 -12.58
N LYS A 172 0.60 11.49 -13.21
CA LYS A 172 0.91 12.81 -13.77
C LYS A 172 1.30 13.82 -12.71
N ILE A 173 0.61 13.88 -11.56
CA ILE A 173 0.97 14.76 -10.45
C ILE A 173 2.39 14.44 -9.98
N ILE A 174 2.73 13.15 -9.80
CA ILE A 174 4.06 12.74 -9.42
C ILE A 174 5.10 13.18 -10.45
N LYS A 175 4.84 12.91 -11.73
CA LYS A 175 5.77 13.25 -12.82
C LYS A 175 6.04 14.74 -12.92
N ASP A 176 5.00 15.56 -12.78
CA ASP A 176 5.10 17.01 -13.00
C ASP A 176 5.78 17.74 -11.82
N ASN A 177 5.77 17.18 -10.61
CA ASN A 177 6.22 17.87 -9.41
C ASN A 177 7.49 17.27 -8.78
N PHE A 178 7.90 16.05 -9.16
CA PHE A 178 9.05 15.39 -8.54
C PHE A 178 9.99 14.80 -9.58
N ASP A 179 11.27 15.08 -9.40
CA ASP A 179 12.34 14.43 -10.15
C ASP A 179 12.80 13.16 -9.42
N ASN A 180 13.47 12.25 -10.13
CA ASN A 180 14.03 10.99 -9.59
C ASN A 180 12.99 10.17 -8.78
N ALA A 181 11.76 10.09 -9.29
CA ALA A 181 10.65 9.40 -8.65
C ALA A 181 10.61 7.91 -9.03
N CYS A 182 10.73 7.05 -8.03
CA CYS A 182 10.45 5.62 -8.14
C CYS A 182 9.04 5.33 -7.58
N ILE A 183 8.27 4.52 -8.28
CA ILE A 183 6.89 4.18 -7.91
C ILE A 183 6.77 2.67 -7.67
N LEU A 184 6.18 2.30 -6.53
CA LEU A 184 5.69 0.96 -6.24
C LEU A 184 4.16 1.00 -6.31
N MET A 185 3.57 0.42 -7.34
CA MET A 185 2.12 0.47 -7.56
C MET A 185 1.52 -0.94 -7.52
N GLU A 186 0.64 -1.18 -6.55
CA GLU A 186 -0.16 -2.40 -6.54
C GLU A 186 -1.27 -2.30 -7.58
N CYS A 187 -1.44 -3.35 -8.36
CA CYS A 187 -2.53 -3.50 -9.31
C CYS A 187 -3.25 -4.83 -9.12
N LEU A 188 -4.57 -4.82 -9.23
CA LEU A 188 -5.35 -6.04 -9.33
C LEU A 188 -5.04 -6.73 -10.65
N ALA A 189 -4.97 -8.07 -10.67
CA ALA A 189 -4.88 -8.79 -11.92
C ALA A 189 -6.14 -8.53 -12.79
N LYS A 190 -5.97 -8.29 -14.09
CA LYS A 190 -7.07 -8.01 -15.02
C LYS A 190 -8.20 -9.06 -14.97
N ALA A 191 -7.82 -10.32 -14.68
CA ALA A 191 -8.78 -11.41 -14.55
C ALA A 191 -9.86 -11.19 -13.48
N TRP A 192 -9.62 -10.29 -12.52
CA TRP A 192 -10.52 -10.02 -11.39
C TRP A 192 -11.31 -8.73 -11.54
N VAL A 193 -10.97 -7.87 -12.50
CA VAL A 193 -11.71 -6.62 -12.74
C VAL A 193 -13.15 -6.94 -13.15
N LYS A 194 -14.11 -6.26 -12.55
CA LYS A 194 -15.56 -6.40 -12.81
C LYS A 194 -16.16 -7.79 -12.49
N LYS A 195 -15.41 -8.68 -11.81
CA LYS A 195 -16.02 -9.92 -11.30
C LYS A 195 -16.70 -9.65 -9.96
N GLU A 196 -18.01 -9.89 -9.92
CA GLU A 196 -18.79 -9.79 -8.69
C GLU A 196 -18.42 -10.95 -7.74
N GLY A 197 -18.39 -10.70 -6.45
CA GLY A 197 -18.29 -11.75 -5.43
C GLY A 197 -16.90 -12.18 -5.02
N ILE A 198 -15.83 -11.50 -5.46
CA ILE A 198 -14.45 -11.97 -5.24
C ILE A 198 -13.98 -11.77 -3.79
N GLU A 199 -14.38 -10.68 -3.14
CA GLU A 199 -14.06 -10.44 -1.73
C GLU A 199 -15.32 -10.06 -0.96
N LYS A 200 -15.72 -10.92 -0.03
CA LYS A 200 -16.88 -10.66 0.84
C LYS A 200 -16.72 -9.40 1.67
N SER A 201 -15.49 -9.08 2.07
CA SER A 201 -15.14 -7.87 2.80
C SER A 201 -15.41 -6.59 2.00
N ILE A 202 -15.16 -6.61 0.69
CA ILE A 202 -15.37 -5.47 -0.21
C ILE A 202 -16.85 -5.30 -0.55
N GLN A 203 -17.59 -6.41 -0.70
CA GLN A 203 -19.04 -6.35 -0.91
C GLN A 203 -19.77 -5.63 0.23
N GLN A 204 -19.32 -5.79 1.46
CA GLN A 204 -19.88 -5.11 2.63
C GLN A 204 -19.62 -3.61 2.61
N THR A 205 -18.53 -3.15 1.98
CA THR A 205 -18.19 -1.72 1.87
C THR A 205 -18.85 -1.02 0.69
N GLY A 206 -19.54 -1.76 -0.20
CA GLY A 206 -20.14 -1.21 -1.43
C GLY A 206 -19.11 -0.80 -2.51
N SER A 207 -17.83 -1.05 -2.30
CA SER A 207 -16.77 -0.71 -3.25
C SER A 207 -16.70 -1.72 -4.40
N LYS A 208 -16.22 -1.27 -5.56
CA LYS A 208 -16.04 -2.12 -6.75
C LYS A 208 -14.62 -1.98 -7.28
N PHE A 209 -14.07 -3.08 -7.75
CA PHE A 209 -12.83 -3.05 -8.51
C PHE A 209 -13.09 -2.64 -9.95
N VAL A 210 -12.51 -1.54 -10.37
CA VAL A 210 -12.73 -0.96 -11.70
C VAL A 210 -11.48 -0.95 -12.57
N PHE A 211 -10.30 -1.13 -11.96
CA PHE A 211 -9.00 -1.10 -12.64
C PHE A 211 -8.12 -2.31 -12.27
N GLY A 212 -7.33 -2.77 -13.25
CA GLY A 212 -6.33 -3.81 -13.07
C GLY A 212 -5.29 -3.79 -14.19
N ALA A 213 -4.07 -4.21 -13.86
CA ALA A 213 -2.96 -4.35 -14.80
C ALA A 213 -2.14 -5.60 -14.43
N ASP A 214 -1.71 -6.36 -15.44
CA ASP A 214 -0.87 -7.54 -15.24
C ASP A 214 0.63 -7.22 -15.42
N HIS A 215 0.94 -6.19 -16.21
CA HIS A 215 2.29 -5.74 -16.54
C HIS A 215 2.34 -4.21 -16.62
N PHE A 216 3.55 -3.65 -16.54
CA PHE A 216 3.77 -2.21 -16.68
C PHE A 216 3.20 -1.67 -18.01
N GLU A 217 3.33 -2.42 -19.08
CA GLU A 217 2.84 -2.06 -20.42
C GLU A 217 1.31 -1.89 -20.46
N ASP A 218 0.59 -2.52 -19.55
CA ASP A 218 -0.87 -2.40 -19.44
C ASP A 218 -1.32 -1.02 -18.93
N LEU A 219 -0.43 -0.26 -18.29
CA LEU A 219 -0.69 1.10 -17.85
C LEU A 219 -0.77 2.10 -19.04
N GLY A 220 -0.18 1.72 -20.19
CA GLY A 220 -0.27 2.49 -21.43
C GLY A 220 0.16 3.95 -21.27
N ASN A 221 -0.64 4.89 -21.79
CA ASN A 221 -0.30 6.31 -21.76
C ASN A 221 -0.20 6.94 -20.36
N MET A 222 -0.71 6.28 -19.31
CA MET A 222 -0.57 6.76 -17.93
C MET A 222 0.91 6.85 -17.50
N THR A 223 1.76 6.03 -18.08
CA THR A 223 3.18 5.94 -17.78
C THR A 223 4.09 6.62 -18.80
N THR A 224 3.55 7.52 -19.63
CA THR A 224 4.37 8.35 -20.52
C THR A 224 5.37 9.17 -19.72
N GLY A 225 6.68 8.99 -19.97
CA GLY A 225 7.78 9.57 -19.21
C GLY A 225 8.18 8.77 -17.97
N TYR A 226 7.86 7.48 -17.98
CA TYR A 226 8.33 6.49 -17.02
C TYR A 226 8.87 5.26 -17.75
N HIS A 227 9.81 4.58 -17.15
CA HIS A 227 10.30 3.29 -17.62
C HIS A 227 10.15 2.20 -16.55
N LYS A 228 9.95 0.99 -17.02
CA LYS A 228 9.80 -0.17 -16.16
C LYS A 228 11.13 -0.57 -15.51
N ILE A 229 11.09 -0.81 -14.21
CA ILE A 229 12.20 -1.45 -13.49
C ILE A 229 11.87 -2.94 -13.30
N LYS A 230 10.64 -3.26 -12.82
CA LYS A 230 10.28 -4.64 -12.50
C LYS A 230 8.75 -4.82 -12.45
N ASP A 231 8.28 -5.97 -12.93
CA ASP A 231 6.96 -6.49 -12.60
C ASP A 231 7.12 -7.57 -11.52
N ASP A 232 6.52 -7.35 -10.36
CA ASP A 232 6.50 -8.28 -9.23
C ASP A 232 5.07 -8.72 -8.90
N ASN A 233 4.90 -9.60 -7.95
CA ASN A 233 3.59 -10.05 -7.49
C ASN A 233 3.65 -10.58 -6.06
N ILE A 234 2.48 -10.80 -5.43
CA ILE A 234 2.40 -11.21 -4.03
C ILE A 234 2.68 -12.70 -3.79
N LEU A 235 2.84 -13.55 -4.83
CA LEU A 235 3.03 -14.99 -4.64
C LEU A 235 4.25 -15.33 -3.81
N ARG A 236 5.36 -14.58 -3.98
CA ARG A 236 6.55 -14.82 -3.17
C ARG A 236 6.33 -14.52 -1.67
N GLY A 237 5.44 -13.59 -1.34
CA GLY A 237 5.02 -13.37 0.04
C GLY A 237 4.17 -14.51 0.59
N MET A 238 3.42 -15.22 -0.27
CA MET A 238 2.63 -16.39 0.13
C MET A 238 3.51 -17.58 0.57
N GLU A 239 4.79 -17.60 0.21
CA GLU A 239 5.74 -18.61 0.68
C GLU A 239 5.88 -18.63 2.22
N LEU A 240 5.54 -17.54 2.90
CA LEU A 240 5.48 -17.50 4.36
C LEU A 240 4.53 -18.56 4.94
N PHE A 241 3.47 -18.90 4.21
CA PHE A 241 2.44 -19.83 4.65
C PHE A 241 2.69 -21.28 4.19
N SER A 242 3.30 -21.44 3.02
CA SER A 242 3.67 -22.77 2.51
C SER A 242 4.72 -22.67 1.41
N SER A 243 5.74 -23.51 1.47
CA SER A 243 6.75 -23.63 0.41
C SER A 243 6.16 -24.08 -0.95
N ALA A 244 4.97 -24.66 -0.97
CA ALA A 244 4.27 -25.00 -2.21
C ALA A 244 3.99 -23.78 -3.08
N TYR A 245 3.85 -22.57 -2.50
CA TYR A 245 3.67 -21.34 -3.27
C TYR A 245 4.89 -20.97 -4.13
N ARG A 246 6.10 -21.45 -3.76
CA ARG A 246 7.30 -21.32 -4.62
C ARG A 246 7.12 -22.05 -5.94
N LEU A 247 6.55 -23.27 -5.89
CA LEU A 247 6.25 -24.03 -7.10
C LEU A 247 5.11 -23.40 -7.89
N LEU A 248 4.05 -22.95 -7.22
CA LEU A 248 2.94 -22.22 -7.85
C LEU A 248 3.41 -20.95 -8.56
N ALA A 249 4.38 -20.24 -8.00
CA ALA A 249 4.96 -19.02 -8.61
C ALA A 249 5.67 -19.29 -9.95
N LEU A 250 6.00 -20.55 -10.27
CA LEU A 250 6.56 -20.92 -11.57
C LEU A 250 5.46 -21.10 -12.64
N LEU A 251 4.21 -21.30 -12.22
CA LEU A 251 3.08 -21.54 -13.14
C LEU A 251 2.58 -20.22 -13.74
N PRO A 252 2.52 -20.08 -15.08
CA PRO A 252 2.02 -18.84 -15.72
C PRO A 252 0.60 -18.48 -15.30
N ILE A 253 -0.27 -19.49 -15.08
CA ILE A 253 -1.66 -19.27 -14.67
C ILE A 253 -1.76 -18.66 -13.27
N ALA A 254 -0.90 -19.07 -12.33
CA ALA A 254 -0.88 -18.50 -10.98
C ALA A 254 -0.48 -17.04 -11.03
N LYS A 255 0.51 -16.69 -11.87
CA LYS A 255 0.90 -15.29 -12.09
C LYS A 255 -0.25 -14.46 -12.67
N LYS A 256 -1.05 -14.98 -13.58
CA LYS A 256 -2.17 -14.24 -14.20
C LYS A 256 -3.28 -13.85 -13.24
N VAL A 257 -3.48 -14.61 -12.17
CA VAL A 257 -4.58 -14.37 -11.22
C VAL A 257 -4.14 -13.70 -9.91
N THR A 258 -2.86 -13.41 -9.78
CA THR A 258 -2.29 -12.84 -8.56
C THR A 258 -2.15 -11.32 -8.69
N GLN A 259 -2.37 -10.59 -7.60
CA GLN A 259 -2.09 -9.15 -7.52
C GLN A 259 -0.65 -8.84 -7.91
N LYS A 260 -0.46 -7.76 -8.64
CA LYS A 260 0.83 -7.29 -9.16
C LYS A 260 1.37 -6.15 -8.33
N ILE A 261 2.67 -6.02 -8.34
CA ILE A 261 3.37 -4.84 -7.83
C ILE A 261 4.29 -4.38 -8.95
N LEU A 262 3.90 -3.29 -9.58
CA LEU A 262 4.64 -2.70 -10.68
C LEU A 262 5.64 -1.70 -10.12
N VAL A 263 6.90 -1.86 -10.47
CA VAL A 263 8.01 -0.98 -10.07
C VAL A 263 8.52 -0.26 -11.29
N PHE A 264 8.47 1.07 -11.27
CA PHE A 264 8.90 1.90 -12.39
C PHE A 264 9.44 3.24 -11.90
N GLU A 265 10.26 3.88 -12.71
CA GLU A 265 10.91 5.16 -12.41
C GLU A 265 10.59 6.20 -13.48
N LYS A 266 10.55 7.46 -13.07
CA LYS A 266 10.47 8.59 -13.99
C LYS A 266 11.74 8.64 -14.85
N ASP A 267 11.55 8.85 -16.14
CA ASP A 267 12.66 9.02 -17.07
C ASP A 267 13.53 10.22 -16.67
N GLU A 268 14.84 10.06 -16.74
CA GLU A 268 15.75 11.19 -16.57
C GLU A 268 15.48 12.20 -17.69
N GLN A 269 15.34 13.47 -17.32
CA GLN A 269 15.25 14.51 -18.34
C GLN A 269 16.59 14.55 -19.09
N SER A 270 16.56 14.28 -20.39
CA SER A 270 17.73 14.53 -21.26
C SER A 270 18.04 16.02 -21.17
N LEU A 271 19.18 16.37 -20.59
CA LEU A 271 19.71 17.72 -20.53
C LEU A 271 20.02 18.23 -21.95
#